data_b59571d75ae62895220db981b2ae5f92
#
_entry.id   b59571d75ae62895220db981b2ae5f92
#
_cell.length_a   1.000
_cell.length_b   1.000
_cell.length_c   1.000
_cell.angle_alpha   90.00
_cell.angle_beta   90.00
_cell.angle_gamma   90.00
#
_symmetry.space_group_name_H-M   'P 1'
#
loop_
_entity.id
_entity.type
_entity.pdbx_description
1 polymer ?
#
loop_
_entity_poly.entity_id
_entity_poly.type
_entity_poly.pdbx_seq_one_letter_code
_entity_poly.pdbx_strand_id
1 'polypeptide(L)'
;MADDTSAKGVSTPTVDEQIARVFEWRRGFNAMHLIDIGVRLGLFRAWVDQPGSTPAQVAQALDLHAPYVATWCTTAYSFGLLETDDQIGFRLAPHIDQIFGKPGHPRYLGGYVRLGTEFATEDFRFTIEAMRSGAVRPFQGRSDAFAQVIADSTAGLQILSARKLLPELPGLQARLDGGGTVLELGCGAGRHLIEIAKAFPAAHCLGVDIDPTGIQVARAAIERAAMADRITLIEGDIASAVEPGIADVVVMIEVLHEIGQSIRQHVIDGCHRALRPGGWLLIVDETYPGKLSESRRPEFLFPVQTGFEEMTWGNVIPDRAEQETLLRQAGFAGAIDRSLIGEGFTVLATQR
;
A
#
# COMPACT_ATOMS: atom_id res chain seq x y z
N MET A 1 1.38 -38.47 -32.67
CA MET A 1 2.29 -38.58 -31.54
C MET A 1 1.71 -37.71 -30.45
N ALA A 2 1.16 -38.33 -29.42
CA ALA A 2 0.52 -37.63 -28.31
C ALA A 2 1.60 -37.08 -27.41
N ASP A 3 1.51 -35.79 -27.12
CA ASP A 3 2.40 -35.06 -26.22
C ASP A 3 1.95 -35.35 -24.77
N ASP A 4 2.62 -36.31 -24.16
CA ASP A 4 2.43 -36.72 -22.75
C ASP A 4 3.19 -35.78 -21.85
N THR A 5 2.64 -34.58 -21.58
CA THR A 5 3.07 -33.73 -20.50
C THR A 5 2.49 -34.27 -19.18
N SER A 6 3.13 -35.32 -18.66
CA SER A 6 2.85 -35.87 -17.34
C SER A 6 2.89 -34.73 -16.28
N ALA A 7 1.73 -34.42 -15.72
CA ALA A 7 1.60 -33.62 -14.50
C ALA A 7 2.48 -34.27 -13.43
N LYS A 8 3.61 -33.61 -13.07
CA LYS A 8 4.39 -33.99 -11.89
C LYS A 8 3.45 -33.94 -10.69
N GLY A 9 3.08 -35.11 -10.18
CA GLY A 9 2.18 -35.24 -9.03
C GLY A 9 2.76 -34.45 -7.86
N VAL A 10 2.01 -33.46 -7.39
CA VAL A 10 2.32 -32.75 -6.13
C VAL A 10 2.26 -33.83 -5.03
N SER A 11 3.41 -34.18 -4.45
CA SER A 11 3.45 -35.13 -3.35
C SER A 11 2.62 -34.59 -2.18
N THR A 12 1.80 -35.45 -1.59
CA THR A 12 1.03 -35.09 -0.39
C THR A 12 2.02 -34.80 0.75
N PRO A 13 1.98 -33.60 1.38
CA PRO A 13 2.87 -33.28 2.46
C PRO A 13 2.72 -34.24 3.65
N THR A 14 3.82 -34.59 4.27
CA THR A 14 3.82 -35.35 5.53
C THR A 14 3.36 -34.48 6.70
N VAL A 15 3.05 -35.12 7.83
CA VAL A 15 2.69 -34.40 9.07
C VAL A 15 3.83 -33.48 9.51
N ASP A 16 5.08 -33.95 9.45
CA ASP A 16 6.26 -33.18 9.86
C ASP A 16 6.49 -31.95 8.96
N GLU A 17 6.29 -32.08 7.65
CA GLU A 17 6.33 -30.93 6.72
C GLU A 17 5.23 -29.89 7.03
N GLN A 18 4.01 -30.33 7.41
CA GLN A 18 2.96 -29.39 7.81
C GLN A 18 3.29 -28.71 9.15
N ILE A 19 3.85 -29.43 10.11
CA ILE A 19 4.34 -28.86 11.37
C ILE A 19 5.43 -27.82 11.10
N ALA A 20 6.40 -28.13 10.25
CA ALA A 20 7.47 -27.21 9.88
C ALA A 20 6.94 -25.88 9.29
N ARG A 21 5.92 -25.95 8.43
CA ARG A 21 5.24 -24.75 7.89
C ARG A 21 4.63 -23.87 8.98
N VAL A 22 3.95 -24.48 9.96
CA VAL A 22 3.37 -23.70 11.08
C VAL A 22 4.46 -23.00 11.89
N PHE A 23 5.62 -23.66 12.13
CA PHE A 23 6.75 -23.02 12.79
C PHE A 23 7.37 -21.91 11.94
N GLU A 24 7.41 -22.04 10.62
CA GLU A 24 7.86 -20.99 9.70
C GLU A 24 6.94 -19.75 9.79
N TRP A 25 5.63 -19.94 9.73
CA TRP A 25 4.66 -18.85 9.91
C TRP A 25 4.79 -18.18 11.28
N ARG A 26 5.01 -18.97 12.35
CA ARG A 26 5.28 -18.44 13.69
C ARG A 26 6.58 -17.61 13.74
N ARG A 27 7.60 -18.02 13.00
CA ARG A 27 8.85 -17.23 12.85
C ARG A 27 8.55 -15.92 12.12
N GLY A 28 7.78 -15.92 11.03
CA GLY A 28 7.34 -14.71 10.33
C GLY A 28 6.61 -13.75 11.24
N PHE A 29 5.67 -14.24 12.05
CA PHE A 29 4.98 -13.44 13.06
C PHE A 29 5.96 -12.76 14.04
N ASN A 30 6.95 -13.50 14.54
CA ASN A 30 7.96 -12.93 15.44
C ASN A 30 8.84 -11.89 14.72
N ALA A 31 9.18 -12.13 13.44
CA ALA A 31 9.97 -11.19 12.64
C ALA A 31 9.22 -9.86 12.47
N MET A 32 7.92 -9.89 12.17
CA MET A 32 7.10 -8.69 12.03
C MET A 32 7.09 -7.85 13.32
N HIS A 33 6.88 -8.48 14.48
CA HIS A 33 6.92 -7.77 15.77
C HIS A 33 8.33 -7.28 16.13
N LEU A 34 9.38 -8.04 15.83
CA LEU A 34 10.77 -7.61 16.03
C LEU A 34 11.08 -6.35 15.23
N ILE A 35 10.63 -6.31 13.95
CA ILE A 35 10.81 -5.18 13.06
C ILE A 35 10.01 -3.98 13.56
N ASP A 36 8.73 -4.15 13.92
CA ASP A 36 7.88 -3.09 14.45
C ASP A 36 8.51 -2.43 15.70
N ILE A 37 8.98 -3.23 16.65
CA ILE A 37 9.70 -2.73 17.84
C ILE A 37 10.93 -1.94 17.41
N GLY A 38 11.72 -2.44 16.48
CA GLY A 38 12.92 -1.76 15.99
C GLY A 38 12.63 -0.44 15.29
N VAL A 39 11.56 -0.37 14.49
CA VAL A 39 11.09 0.86 13.81
C VAL A 39 10.61 1.89 14.84
N ARG A 40 9.71 1.49 15.75
CA ARG A 40 9.13 2.38 16.77
C ARG A 40 10.16 2.96 17.73
N LEU A 41 11.13 2.17 18.14
CA LEU A 41 12.18 2.58 19.05
C LEU A 41 13.37 3.25 18.35
N GLY A 42 13.36 3.36 17.01
CA GLY A 42 14.44 3.98 16.26
C GLY A 42 15.72 3.15 16.16
N LEU A 43 15.66 1.83 16.46
CA LEU A 43 16.84 0.97 16.48
C LEU A 43 17.51 0.89 15.10
N PHE A 44 16.74 0.69 14.03
CA PHE A 44 17.30 0.69 12.67
C PHE A 44 17.96 2.02 12.32
N ARG A 45 17.36 3.13 12.71
CA ARG A 45 17.90 4.48 12.48
C ARG A 45 19.24 4.68 13.20
N ALA A 46 19.36 4.19 14.43
CA ALA A 46 20.60 4.29 15.19
C ALA A 46 21.78 3.62 14.46
N TRP A 47 21.56 2.44 13.85
CA TRP A 47 22.60 1.78 13.05
C TRP A 47 22.80 2.37 11.64
N VAL A 48 21.84 3.12 11.10
CA VAL A 48 22.11 3.97 9.93
C VAL A 48 23.10 5.07 10.29
N ASP A 49 22.88 5.73 11.42
CA ASP A 49 23.66 6.90 11.84
C ASP A 49 25.04 6.50 12.40
N GLN A 50 25.14 5.35 13.05
CA GLN A 50 26.38 4.85 13.70
C GLN A 50 26.58 3.34 13.45
N PRO A 51 27.00 2.95 12.23
CA PRO A 51 27.32 1.55 11.95
C PRO A 51 28.46 1.04 12.85
N GLY A 52 28.39 -0.20 13.30
CA GLY A 52 29.38 -0.82 14.17
C GLY A 52 29.15 -0.56 15.67
N SER A 53 28.11 0.20 16.05
CA SER A 53 27.77 0.41 17.46
C SER A 53 27.40 -0.90 18.16
N THR A 54 27.80 -1.00 19.44
CA THR A 54 27.40 -2.11 20.31
C THR A 54 25.94 -1.93 20.77
N PRO A 55 25.25 -3.00 21.19
CA PRO A 55 23.91 -2.90 21.78
C PRO A 55 23.83 -1.92 22.97
N ALA A 56 24.88 -1.89 23.78
CA ALA A 56 24.95 -0.99 24.94
C ALA A 56 25.04 0.49 24.53
N GLN A 57 25.83 0.80 23.48
CA GLN A 57 25.92 2.18 22.95
C GLN A 57 24.59 2.63 22.35
N VAL A 58 23.90 1.77 21.57
CA VAL A 58 22.59 2.10 21.02
C VAL A 58 21.55 2.24 22.13
N ALA A 59 21.56 1.35 23.13
CA ALA A 59 20.67 1.45 24.28
C ALA A 59 20.86 2.77 25.03
N GLN A 60 22.10 3.19 25.26
CA GLN A 60 22.43 4.47 25.90
C GLN A 60 21.94 5.66 25.06
N ALA A 61 22.19 5.64 23.76
CA ALA A 61 21.80 6.73 22.84
C ALA A 61 20.28 6.94 22.73
N LEU A 62 19.51 5.86 22.88
CA LEU A 62 18.05 5.86 22.76
C LEU A 62 17.31 5.79 24.10
N ASP A 63 18.02 5.84 25.22
CA ASP A 63 17.46 5.69 26.59
C ASP A 63 16.67 4.37 26.75
N LEU A 64 17.24 3.26 26.29
CA LEU A 64 16.62 1.93 26.30
C LEU A 64 17.34 0.99 27.29
N HIS A 65 16.65 -0.07 27.71
CA HIS A 65 17.20 -1.10 28.58
C HIS A 65 18.21 -1.99 27.83
N ALA A 66 19.51 -1.87 28.16
CA ALA A 66 20.60 -2.50 27.41
C ALA A 66 20.47 -4.03 27.24
N PRO A 67 20.06 -4.84 28.25
CA PRO A 67 19.83 -6.27 28.07
C PRO A 67 18.74 -6.60 27.03
N TYR A 68 17.67 -5.77 26.93
CA TYR A 68 16.62 -5.98 25.94
C TYR A 68 17.11 -5.64 24.53
N VAL A 69 17.88 -4.55 24.38
CA VAL A 69 18.50 -4.21 23.09
C VAL A 69 19.48 -5.31 22.66
N ALA A 70 20.27 -5.87 23.57
CA ALA A 70 21.17 -6.99 23.26
C ALA A 70 20.41 -8.24 22.78
N THR A 71 19.31 -8.59 23.44
CA THR A 71 18.45 -9.70 23.00
C THR A 71 17.80 -9.41 21.64
N TRP A 72 17.31 -8.18 21.42
CA TRP A 72 16.77 -7.74 20.13
C TRP A 72 17.84 -7.89 19.03
N CYS A 73 19.08 -7.44 19.26
CA CYS A 73 20.16 -7.56 18.28
C CYS A 73 20.47 -9.01 17.92
N THR A 74 20.56 -9.90 18.92
CA THR A 74 20.77 -11.35 18.68
C THR A 74 19.66 -11.93 17.82
N THR A 75 18.40 -11.57 18.10
CA THR A 75 17.26 -12.03 17.33
C THR A 75 17.26 -11.42 15.93
N ALA A 76 17.53 -10.11 15.79
CA ALA A 76 17.62 -9.43 14.50
C ALA A 76 18.74 -10.01 13.61
N TYR A 77 19.88 -10.36 14.22
CA TYR A 77 20.97 -11.07 13.53
C TYR A 77 20.50 -12.44 13.02
N SER A 78 19.76 -13.20 13.84
CA SER A 78 19.25 -14.52 13.44
C SER A 78 18.23 -14.48 12.28
N PHE A 79 17.58 -13.31 12.08
CA PHE A 79 16.69 -13.03 10.95
C PHE A 79 17.40 -12.37 9.76
N GLY A 80 18.71 -12.12 9.85
CA GLY A 80 19.48 -11.48 8.78
C GLY A 80 19.19 -9.98 8.62
N LEU A 81 18.68 -9.31 9.65
CA LEU A 81 18.45 -7.86 9.66
C LEU A 81 19.71 -7.09 10.09
N LEU A 82 20.55 -7.72 10.89
CA LEU A 82 21.84 -7.20 11.34
C LEU A 82 22.98 -8.13 10.93
N GLU A 83 24.17 -7.56 10.80
CA GLU A 83 25.44 -8.25 10.61
C GLU A 83 26.47 -7.79 11.64
N THR A 84 27.48 -8.61 11.91
CA THR A 84 28.62 -8.30 12.76
C THR A 84 29.90 -8.95 12.24
N ASP A 85 31.03 -8.26 12.36
CA ASP A 85 32.34 -8.79 11.98
C ASP A 85 33.12 -9.35 13.18
N ASP A 86 32.88 -8.81 14.37
CA ASP A 86 33.65 -9.09 15.60
C ASP A 86 32.79 -9.63 16.76
N GLN A 87 31.48 -9.81 16.53
CA GLN A 87 30.46 -10.22 17.52
C GLN A 87 30.27 -9.21 18.68
N ILE A 88 30.75 -7.99 18.55
CA ILE A 88 30.65 -6.93 19.55
C ILE A 88 29.72 -5.81 19.06
N GLY A 89 30.04 -5.26 17.90
CA GLY A 89 29.25 -4.23 17.25
C GLY A 89 28.40 -4.80 16.10
N PHE A 90 27.32 -4.11 15.78
CA PHE A 90 26.41 -4.49 14.72
C PHE A 90 26.30 -3.41 13.64
N ARG A 91 25.99 -3.82 12.43
CA ARG A 91 25.53 -2.97 11.34
C ARG A 91 24.26 -3.55 10.72
N LEU A 92 23.52 -2.74 10.00
CA LEU A 92 22.40 -3.24 9.21
C LEU A 92 22.91 -4.16 8.09
N ALA A 93 22.18 -5.24 7.85
CA ALA A 93 22.39 -6.07 6.67
C ALA A 93 22.13 -5.23 5.39
N PRO A 94 22.70 -5.62 4.22
CA PRO A 94 22.54 -4.86 2.98
C PRO A 94 21.08 -4.50 2.68
N HIS A 95 20.85 -3.21 2.35
CA HIS A 95 19.55 -2.63 2.01
C HIS A 95 18.53 -2.50 3.14
N ILE A 96 18.76 -3.04 4.33
CA ILE A 96 17.85 -2.88 5.48
C ILE A 96 17.69 -1.42 5.89
N ASP A 97 18.73 -0.60 5.67
CA ASP A 97 18.68 0.85 5.86
C ASP A 97 17.58 1.52 5.02
N GLN A 98 17.38 1.08 3.79
CA GLN A 98 16.34 1.59 2.89
C GLN A 98 14.93 1.12 3.28
N ILE A 99 14.84 -0.11 3.79
CA ILE A 99 13.56 -0.77 4.08
C ILE A 99 13.01 -0.34 5.45
N PHE A 100 13.86 -0.17 6.47
CA PHE A 100 13.43 0.11 7.84
C PHE A 100 14.14 1.29 8.52
N GLY A 101 15.29 1.73 8.00
CA GLY A 101 16.12 2.75 8.63
C GLY A 101 15.86 4.19 8.15
N LYS A 102 15.25 4.38 6.99
CA LYS A 102 15.06 5.68 6.34
C LYS A 102 13.61 5.93 5.99
N PRO A 103 12.78 6.46 6.93
CA PRO A 103 11.43 6.88 6.64
C PRO A 103 11.38 7.87 5.46
N GLY A 104 10.50 7.66 4.49
CA GLY A 104 10.43 8.46 3.26
C GLY A 104 11.24 7.92 2.09
N HIS A 105 12.05 6.88 2.27
CA HIS A 105 12.63 6.14 1.15
C HIS A 105 11.54 5.36 0.38
N PRO A 106 11.56 5.30 -0.97
CA PRO A 106 10.53 4.61 -1.77
C PRO A 106 10.35 3.11 -1.44
N ARG A 107 11.35 2.49 -0.81
CA ARG A 107 11.31 1.09 -0.37
C ARG A 107 11.03 0.92 1.12
N TYR A 108 10.65 1.99 1.81
CA TYR A 108 10.38 1.93 3.25
C TYR A 108 9.09 1.18 3.54
N LEU A 109 9.16 0.15 4.38
CA LEU A 109 8.05 -0.74 4.74
C LEU A 109 7.63 -0.64 6.21
N GLY A 110 8.16 0.35 6.96
CA GLY A 110 7.81 0.49 8.38
C GLY A 110 6.32 0.71 8.63
N GLY A 111 5.63 1.44 7.75
CA GLY A 111 4.17 1.64 7.80
C GLY A 111 3.41 0.34 7.57
N TYR A 112 3.80 -0.45 6.57
CA TYR A 112 3.20 -1.75 6.27
C TYR A 112 3.33 -2.74 7.45
N VAL A 113 4.53 -2.82 8.05
CA VAL A 113 4.75 -3.68 9.23
C VAL A 113 3.86 -3.23 10.38
N ARG A 114 3.78 -1.91 10.64
CA ARG A 114 2.97 -1.35 11.71
C ARG A 114 1.47 -1.59 11.48
N LEU A 115 0.97 -1.49 10.26
CA LEU A 115 -0.40 -1.84 9.91
C LEU A 115 -0.74 -3.26 10.38
N GLY A 116 0.09 -4.24 10.03
CA GLY A 116 -0.12 -5.64 10.40
C GLY A 116 -0.03 -5.89 11.91
N THR A 117 0.96 -5.33 12.59
CA THR A 117 1.22 -5.61 14.02
C THR A 117 0.29 -4.88 14.98
N GLU A 118 -0.17 -3.69 14.63
CA GLU A 118 -1.04 -2.86 15.48
C GLU A 118 -2.52 -3.04 15.11
N PHE A 119 -2.90 -2.73 13.88
CA PHE A 119 -4.30 -2.61 13.49
C PHE A 119 -4.90 -3.92 12.96
N ALA A 120 -4.23 -4.63 12.05
CA ALA A 120 -4.73 -5.91 11.56
C ALA A 120 -4.81 -6.96 12.67
N THR A 121 -3.89 -6.95 13.64
CA THR A 121 -3.97 -7.83 14.81
C THR A 121 -5.26 -7.60 15.63
N GLU A 122 -5.70 -6.36 15.77
CA GLU A 122 -6.98 -6.02 16.42
C GLU A 122 -8.17 -6.50 15.58
N ASP A 123 -8.13 -6.26 14.28
CA ASP A 123 -9.19 -6.65 13.36
C ASP A 123 -9.33 -8.18 13.26
N PHE A 124 -8.23 -8.94 13.28
CA PHE A 124 -8.27 -10.41 13.34
C PHE A 124 -8.94 -10.94 14.62
N ARG A 125 -8.82 -10.24 15.75
CA ARG A 125 -9.59 -10.60 16.97
C ARG A 125 -11.09 -10.40 16.76
N PHE A 126 -11.48 -9.32 16.10
CA PHE A 126 -12.87 -9.05 15.73
C PHE A 126 -13.40 -10.07 14.71
N THR A 127 -12.55 -10.55 13.79
CA THR A 127 -12.90 -11.54 12.76
C THR A 127 -13.52 -12.79 13.35
N ILE A 128 -13.13 -13.23 14.56
CA ILE A 128 -13.70 -14.41 15.22
C ILE A 128 -15.21 -14.25 15.43
N GLU A 129 -15.67 -13.08 15.82
CA GLU A 129 -17.10 -12.79 16.01
C GLU A 129 -17.77 -12.46 14.67
N ALA A 130 -17.09 -11.74 13.78
CA ALA A 130 -17.58 -11.41 12.45
C ALA A 130 -17.88 -12.66 11.61
N MET A 131 -17.10 -13.73 11.74
CA MET A 131 -17.35 -15.02 11.10
C MET A 131 -18.68 -15.67 11.52
N ARG A 132 -19.26 -15.30 12.66
CA ARG A 132 -20.54 -15.80 13.12
C ARG A 132 -21.70 -14.88 12.75
N SER A 133 -21.47 -13.58 12.81
CA SER A 133 -22.53 -12.56 12.73
C SER A 133 -22.60 -11.87 11.36
N GLY A 134 -21.55 -11.94 10.56
CA GLY A 134 -21.39 -11.12 9.35
C GLY A 134 -21.15 -9.62 9.65
N ALA A 135 -20.80 -9.30 10.91
CA ALA A 135 -20.55 -7.91 11.31
C ALA A 135 -19.34 -7.33 10.57
N VAL A 136 -19.42 -6.05 10.22
CA VAL A 136 -18.33 -5.28 9.62
C VAL A 136 -17.89 -4.16 10.56
N ARG A 137 -16.63 -3.81 10.47
CA ARG A 137 -16.00 -2.68 11.14
C ARG A 137 -15.45 -1.76 10.05
N PRO A 138 -16.23 -0.78 9.56
CA PRO A 138 -15.85 0.02 8.41
C PRO A 138 -14.49 0.69 8.55
N PHE A 139 -13.85 0.94 7.42
CA PHE A 139 -12.61 1.69 7.32
C PHE A 139 -12.81 3.13 7.81
N GLN A 140 -13.92 3.78 7.39
CA GLN A 140 -14.23 5.16 7.67
C GLN A 140 -14.51 5.40 9.17
N GLY A 141 -14.10 6.58 9.65
CA GLY A 141 -14.33 6.98 11.04
C GLY A 141 -13.43 6.30 12.05
N ARG A 142 -12.36 5.64 11.65
CA ARG A 142 -11.30 5.14 12.52
C ARG A 142 -10.38 6.29 12.98
N SER A 143 -9.40 6.03 13.82
CA SER A 143 -8.53 7.06 14.41
C SER A 143 -7.59 7.71 13.39
N ASP A 144 -7.13 8.95 13.69
CA ASP A 144 -6.07 9.62 12.93
C ASP A 144 -4.80 8.76 12.80
N ALA A 145 -4.47 7.99 13.85
CA ALA A 145 -3.32 7.07 13.84
C ALA A 145 -3.51 5.95 12.81
N PHE A 146 -4.73 5.46 12.63
CA PHE A 146 -5.06 4.49 11.59
C PHE A 146 -4.90 5.10 10.19
N ALA A 147 -5.50 6.27 9.94
CA ALA A 147 -5.39 6.97 8.66
C ALA A 147 -3.90 7.25 8.29
N GLN A 148 -3.09 7.64 9.29
CA GLN A 148 -1.66 7.87 9.08
C GLN A 148 -0.91 6.58 8.73
N VAL A 149 -1.21 5.45 9.40
CA VAL A 149 -0.55 4.17 9.14
C VAL A 149 -0.93 3.62 7.77
N ILE A 150 -2.17 3.76 7.33
CA ILE A 150 -2.61 3.41 5.97
C ILE A 150 -1.80 4.22 4.94
N ALA A 151 -1.69 5.55 5.11
CA ALA A 151 -0.91 6.38 4.21
C ALA A 151 0.60 6.01 4.22
N ASP A 152 1.13 5.58 5.37
CA ASP A 152 2.52 5.14 5.48
C ASP A 152 2.74 3.74 4.88
N SER A 153 1.74 2.85 4.93
CA SER A 153 1.83 1.49 4.37
C SER A 153 1.89 1.51 2.83
N THR A 154 1.18 2.42 2.20
CA THR A 154 1.12 2.60 0.73
C THR A 154 2.15 3.60 0.20
N ALA A 155 3.01 4.17 1.06
CA ALA A 155 3.95 5.25 0.70
C ALA A 155 4.84 4.91 -0.51
N GLY A 156 5.33 3.67 -0.61
CA GLY A 156 6.14 3.21 -1.73
C GLY A 156 5.40 3.25 -3.07
N LEU A 157 4.14 2.83 -3.09
CA LEU A 157 3.27 2.86 -4.27
C LEU A 157 2.98 4.31 -4.70
N GLN A 158 2.71 5.18 -3.74
CA GLN A 158 2.44 6.60 -3.97
C GLN A 158 3.64 7.31 -4.61
N ILE A 159 4.86 7.08 -4.10
CA ILE A 159 6.10 7.61 -4.68
C ILE A 159 6.33 7.03 -6.08
N LEU A 160 6.13 5.72 -6.27
CA LEU A 160 6.27 5.06 -7.55
C LEU A 160 5.28 5.62 -8.58
N SER A 161 4.02 5.81 -8.18
CA SER A 161 2.97 6.41 -9.02
C SER A 161 3.38 7.81 -9.48
N ALA A 162 3.74 8.70 -8.54
CA ALA A 162 4.08 10.08 -8.86
C ALA A 162 5.32 10.22 -9.74
N ARG A 163 6.36 9.38 -9.50
CA ARG A 163 7.68 9.56 -10.13
C ARG A 163 7.93 8.65 -11.34
N LYS A 164 7.11 7.62 -11.54
CA LYS A 164 7.30 6.67 -12.61
C LYS A 164 6.02 6.42 -13.41
N LEU A 165 4.92 5.96 -12.77
CA LEU A 165 3.74 5.54 -13.52
C LEU A 165 3.08 6.72 -14.24
N LEU A 166 2.89 7.86 -13.59
CA LEU A 166 2.30 9.04 -14.21
C LEU A 166 3.16 9.59 -15.36
N PRO A 167 4.49 9.77 -15.22
CA PRO A 167 5.34 10.21 -16.32
C PRO A 167 5.38 9.27 -17.53
N GLU A 168 5.21 7.94 -17.31
CA GLU A 168 5.22 6.94 -18.37
C GLU A 168 3.92 6.92 -19.19
N LEU A 169 2.83 7.56 -18.74
CA LEU A 169 1.59 7.66 -19.51
C LEU A 169 1.78 8.60 -20.71
N PRO A 170 1.52 8.15 -21.94
CA PRO A 170 1.77 8.92 -23.15
C PRO A 170 1.15 10.33 -23.13
N GLY A 171 2.01 11.35 -23.28
CA GLY A 171 1.62 12.76 -23.34
C GLY A 171 1.21 13.40 -22.00
N LEU A 172 1.11 12.64 -20.92
CA LEU A 172 0.69 13.17 -19.63
C LEU A 172 1.75 14.06 -19.00
N GLN A 173 3.04 13.67 -19.05
CA GLN A 173 4.16 14.48 -18.53
C GLN A 173 4.09 15.92 -19.03
N ALA A 174 3.98 16.11 -20.35
CA ALA A 174 3.93 17.46 -20.96
C ALA A 174 2.68 18.26 -20.53
N ARG A 175 1.53 17.61 -20.31
CA ARG A 175 0.32 18.27 -19.80
C ARG A 175 0.52 18.75 -18.37
N LEU A 176 1.06 17.93 -17.49
CA LEU A 176 1.30 18.27 -16.10
C LEU A 176 2.36 19.34 -15.92
N ASP A 177 3.44 19.30 -16.73
CA ASP A 177 4.46 20.34 -16.77
C ASP A 177 3.91 21.69 -17.30
N GLY A 178 2.84 21.66 -18.10
CA GLY A 178 2.10 22.82 -18.59
C GLY A 178 0.99 23.32 -17.63
N GLY A 179 0.89 22.83 -16.41
CA GLY A 179 -0.16 23.25 -15.46
C GLY A 179 -1.44 22.41 -15.53
N GLY A 180 -1.33 21.15 -16.00
CA GLY A 180 -2.44 20.20 -16.02
C GLY A 180 -2.95 19.82 -14.62
N THR A 181 -4.11 19.17 -14.59
CA THR A 181 -4.81 18.82 -13.36
C THR A 181 -4.77 17.32 -13.11
N VAL A 182 -4.31 16.94 -11.93
CA VAL A 182 -4.43 15.58 -11.37
C VAL A 182 -5.59 15.54 -10.39
N LEU A 183 -6.47 14.57 -10.54
CA LEU A 183 -7.53 14.26 -9.58
C LEU A 183 -7.21 12.91 -8.93
N GLU A 184 -7.03 12.90 -7.62
CA GLU A 184 -6.89 11.68 -6.84
C GLU A 184 -8.21 11.37 -6.12
N LEU A 185 -8.73 10.17 -6.34
CA LEU A 185 -9.87 9.64 -5.63
C LEU A 185 -9.40 8.74 -4.48
N GLY A 186 -10.01 8.91 -3.30
CA GLY A 186 -9.55 8.24 -2.08
C GLY A 186 -8.20 8.80 -1.62
N CYS A 187 -8.09 10.13 -1.55
CA CYS A 187 -6.80 10.78 -1.27
C CYS A 187 -6.30 10.59 0.18
N GLY A 188 -7.15 10.06 1.08
CA GLY A 188 -6.81 9.76 2.47
C GLY A 188 -6.07 10.90 3.16
N ALA A 189 -4.89 10.61 3.70
CA ALA A 189 -4.02 11.60 4.36
C ALA A 189 -3.24 12.54 3.41
N GLY A 190 -3.53 12.55 2.11
CA GLY A 190 -3.00 13.49 1.11
C GLY A 190 -1.52 13.31 0.74
N ARG A 191 -0.90 12.21 1.14
CA ARG A 191 0.52 11.96 0.90
C ARG A 191 0.85 11.86 -0.58
N HIS A 192 0.05 11.14 -1.35
CA HIS A 192 0.27 10.99 -2.80
C HIS A 192 0.15 12.33 -3.53
N LEU A 193 -0.85 13.15 -3.19
CA LEU A 193 -0.99 14.51 -3.73
C LEU A 193 0.27 15.34 -3.51
N ILE A 194 0.88 15.24 -2.31
CA ILE A 194 2.14 15.92 -1.99
C ILE A 194 3.29 15.39 -2.87
N GLU A 195 3.39 14.08 -3.09
CA GLU A 195 4.42 13.51 -3.97
C GLU A 195 4.20 13.89 -5.44
N ILE A 196 2.95 13.94 -5.92
CA ILE A 196 2.62 14.45 -7.26
C ILE A 196 3.00 15.93 -7.39
N ALA A 197 2.63 16.76 -6.42
CA ALA A 197 2.95 18.19 -6.45
C ALA A 197 4.46 18.47 -6.38
N LYS A 198 5.26 17.57 -5.78
CA LYS A 198 6.74 17.62 -5.85
C LYS A 198 7.26 17.20 -7.22
N ALA A 199 6.68 16.14 -7.80
CA ALA A 199 7.12 15.63 -9.10
C ALA A 199 6.76 16.55 -10.25
N PHE A 200 5.61 17.24 -10.16
CA PHE A 200 5.06 18.15 -11.18
C PHE A 200 4.79 19.53 -10.58
N PRO A 201 5.81 20.41 -10.47
CA PRO A 201 5.68 21.69 -9.79
C PRO A 201 4.66 22.66 -10.39
N ALA A 202 4.29 22.52 -11.67
CA ALA A 202 3.28 23.33 -12.34
C ALA A 202 1.85 22.76 -12.23
N ALA A 203 1.70 21.47 -11.87
CA ALA A 203 0.40 20.80 -11.84
C ALA A 203 -0.48 21.29 -10.69
N HIS A 204 -1.81 21.29 -10.93
CA HIS A 204 -2.83 21.43 -9.91
C HIS A 204 -3.31 20.05 -9.46
N CYS A 205 -3.42 19.85 -8.15
CA CYS A 205 -3.83 18.57 -7.58
C CYS A 205 -5.17 18.75 -6.86
N LEU A 206 -6.14 17.89 -7.18
CA LEU A 206 -7.41 17.79 -6.50
C LEU A 206 -7.47 16.45 -5.79
N GLY A 207 -7.72 16.44 -4.48
CA GLY A 207 -7.96 15.22 -3.70
C GLY A 207 -9.42 15.14 -3.31
N VAL A 208 -10.04 13.99 -3.58
CA VAL A 208 -11.43 13.71 -3.19
C VAL A 208 -11.43 12.52 -2.24
N ASP A 209 -12.10 12.68 -1.11
CA ASP A 209 -12.30 11.58 -0.16
C ASP A 209 -13.65 11.73 0.55
N ILE A 210 -14.26 10.60 0.90
CA ILE A 210 -15.52 10.57 1.66
C ILE A 210 -15.28 10.55 3.18
N ASP A 211 -14.03 10.25 3.63
CA ASP A 211 -13.70 10.21 5.05
C ASP A 211 -13.22 11.56 5.56
N PRO A 212 -14.01 12.24 6.43
CA PRO A 212 -13.62 13.52 7.00
C PRO A 212 -12.34 13.44 7.83
N THR A 213 -12.03 12.28 8.43
CA THR A 213 -10.78 12.06 9.19
C THR A 213 -9.58 12.12 8.26
N GLY A 214 -9.62 11.40 7.13
CA GLY A 214 -8.60 11.46 6.09
C GLY A 214 -8.37 12.88 5.59
N ILE A 215 -9.44 13.59 5.23
CA ILE A 215 -9.39 14.99 4.78
C ILE A 215 -8.77 15.93 5.81
N GLN A 216 -9.08 15.76 7.10
CA GLN A 216 -8.47 16.58 8.17
C GLN A 216 -6.97 16.34 8.27
N VAL A 217 -6.54 15.07 8.26
CA VAL A 217 -5.12 14.68 8.28
C VAL A 217 -4.38 15.21 7.05
N ALA A 218 -5.02 15.07 5.85
CA ALA A 218 -4.47 15.59 4.59
C ALA A 218 -4.26 17.11 4.64
N ARG A 219 -5.23 17.88 5.12
CA ARG A 219 -5.13 19.34 5.24
C ARG A 219 -3.91 19.75 6.07
N ALA A 220 -3.74 19.13 7.23
CA ALA A 220 -2.59 19.41 8.10
C ALA A 220 -1.26 18.99 7.46
N ALA A 221 -1.24 17.91 6.67
CA ALA A 221 -0.03 17.46 5.95
C ALA A 221 0.35 18.43 4.81
N ILE A 222 -0.63 18.89 4.03
CA ILE A 222 -0.46 19.83 2.92
C ILE A 222 0.01 21.21 3.42
N GLU A 223 -0.54 21.70 4.54
CA GLU A 223 -0.09 22.92 5.18
C GLU A 223 1.37 22.82 5.64
N ARG A 224 1.75 21.73 6.32
CA ARG A 224 3.15 21.48 6.71
C ARG A 224 4.10 21.39 5.51
N ALA A 225 3.62 20.91 4.38
CA ALA A 225 4.39 20.84 3.14
C ALA A 225 4.45 22.17 2.37
N ALA A 226 3.72 23.22 2.83
CA ALA A 226 3.56 24.51 2.15
C ALA A 226 3.07 24.38 0.71
N MET A 227 2.03 23.54 0.47
CA MET A 227 1.48 23.23 -0.86
C MET A 227 -0.01 23.55 -1.01
N ALA A 228 -0.59 24.30 -0.08
CA ALA A 228 -2.01 24.63 -0.08
C ALA A 228 -2.46 25.51 -1.26
N ASP A 229 -1.54 26.15 -1.95
CA ASP A 229 -1.76 26.91 -3.17
C ASP A 229 -2.00 26.05 -4.43
N ARG A 230 -1.55 24.79 -4.40
CA ARG A 230 -1.61 23.87 -5.54
C ARG A 230 -2.42 22.62 -5.29
N ILE A 231 -2.77 22.32 -4.04
CA ILE A 231 -3.53 21.13 -3.65
C ILE A 231 -4.84 21.58 -3.03
N THR A 232 -5.95 21.19 -3.66
CA THR A 232 -7.32 21.42 -3.17
C THR A 232 -7.91 20.09 -2.69
N LEU A 233 -8.53 20.10 -1.51
CA LEU A 233 -9.23 18.94 -0.95
C LEU A 233 -10.73 19.12 -1.02
N ILE A 234 -11.44 18.08 -1.43
CA ILE A 234 -12.89 18.01 -1.54
C ILE A 234 -13.37 16.80 -0.70
N GLU A 235 -14.16 17.08 0.33
CA GLU A 235 -14.85 16.04 1.09
C GLU A 235 -16.16 15.70 0.36
N GLY A 236 -16.30 14.47 -0.12
CA GLY A 236 -17.50 14.03 -0.82
C GLY A 236 -17.29 12.91 -1.84
N ASP A 237 -18.38 12.56 -2.51
CA ASP A 237 -18.40 11.58 -3.61
C ASP A 237 -17.94 12.24 -4.92
N ILE A 238 -17.06 11.58 -5.65
CA ILE A 238 -16.54 12.04 -6.95
C ILE A 238 -17.65 12.36 -7.94
N ALA A 239 -18.75 11.60 -7.93
CA ALA A 239 -19.83 11.76 -8.89
C ALA A 239 -20.62 13.05 -8.71
N SER A 240 -20.64 13.62 -7.50
CA SER A 240 -21.36 14.84 -7.15
C SER A 240 -20.46 16.02 -6.84
N ALA A 241 -19.24 15.77 -6.41
CA ALA A 241 -18.32 16.79 -5.91
C ALA A 241 -17.37 17.36 -6.98
N VAL A 242 -17.29 16.73 -8.16
CA VAL A 242 -16.31 17.06 -9.20
C VAL A 242 -16.98 17.46 -10.51
N GLU A 243 -16.56 18.61 -11.05
CA GLU A 243 -17.03 19.10 -12.35
C GLU A 243 -16.54 18.20 -13.52
N PRO A 244 -17.37 18.00 -14.55
CA PRO A 244 -17.00 17.25 -15.73
C PRO A 244 -15.81 17.90 -16.48
N GLY A 245 -14.88 17.05 -16.97
CA GLY A 245 -13.78 17.50 -17.84
C GLY A 245 -12.76 18.40 -17.14
N ILE A 246 -12.57 18.25 -15.83
CA ILE A 246 -11.62 19.04 -15.05
C ILE A 246 -10.22 18.45 -15.03
N ALA A 247 -10.08 17.12 -15.14
CA ALA A 247 -8.83 16.42 -14.91
C ALA A 247 -8.15 15.93 -16.20
N ASP A 248 -6.83 16.03 -16.27
CA ASP A 248 -5.99 15.41 -17.29
C ASP A 248 -5.68 13.97 -16.93
N VAL A 249 -5.68 13.63 -15.65
CA VAL A 249 -5.59 12.29 -15.12
C VAL A 249 -6.41 12.14 -13.85
N VAL A 250 -7.11 11.01 -13.72
CA VAL A 250 -7.70 10.52 -12.47
C VAL A 250 -6.86 9.37 -11.97
N VAL A 251 -6.51 9.38 -10.68
CA VAL A 251 -5.69 8.36 -10.04
C VAL A 251 -6.42 7.74 -8.86
N MET A 252 -6.34 6.44 -8.72
CA MET A 252 -6.74 5.67 -7.53
C MET A 252 -5.58 4.77 -7.12
N ILE A 253 -5.16 4.85 -5.84
CA ILE A 253 -4.13 3.99 -5.27
C ILE A 253 -4.74 3.25 -4.08
N GLU A 254 -4.97 1.94 -4.22
CA GLU A 254 -5.56 1.10 -3.17
C GLU A 254 -6.97 1.58 -2.75
N VAL A 255 -7.82 1.88 -3.72
CA VAL A 255 -9.16 2.46 -3.47
C VAL A 255 -10.28 1.64 -4.09
N LEU A 256 -10.06 1.03 -5.26
CA LEU A 256 -11.15 0.37 -5.99
C LEU A 256 -11.76 -0.80 -5.20
N HIS A 257 -10.95 -1.56 -4.48
CA HIS A 257 -11.40 -2.67 -3.63
C HIS A 257 -12.16 -2.20 -2.39
N GLU A 258 -11.88 -0.98 -1.88
CA GLU A 258 -12.58 -0.37 -0.74
C GLU A 258 -13.98 0.16 -1.10
N ILE A 259 -14.23 0.40 -2.39
CA ILE A 259 -15.53 0.88 -2.86
C ILE A 259 -16.54 -0.27 -2.82
N GLY A 260 -17.66 -0.07 -2.13
CA GLY A 260 -18.73 -1.06 -2.05
C GLY A 260 -19.22 -1.47 -3.45
N GLN A 261 -19.37 -2.78 -3.69
CA GLN A 261 -19.67 -3.34 -5.02
C GLN A 261 -20.86 -2.66 -5.73
N SER A 262 -21.91 -2.31 -4.96
CA SER A 262 -23.12 -1.70 -5.52
C SER A 262 -22.93 -0.28 -6.08
N ILE A 263 -21.88 0.43 -5.68
CA ILE A 263 -21.59 1.80 -6.10
C ILE A 263 -20.34 1.93 -6.97
N ARG A 264 -19.57 0.85 -7.18
CA ARG A 264 -18.34 0.87 -8.00
C ARG A 264 -18.56 1.45 -9.37
N GLN A 265 -19.61 1.01 -10.07
CA GLN A 265 -19.92 1.53 -11.41
C GLN A 265 -20.16 3.04 -11.39
N HIS A 266 -20.95 3.53 -10.42
CA HIS A 266 -21.22 4.95 -10.26
C HIS A 266 -19.93 5.77 -10.07
N VAL A 267 -18.98 5.25 -9.28
CA VAL A 267 -17.69 5.89 -9.05
C VAL A 267 -16.82 5.90 -10.31
N ILE A 268 -16.74 4.78 -11.04
CA ILE A 268 -15.96 4.71 -12.30
C ILE A 268 -16.60 5.60 -13.38
N ASP A 269 -17.92 5.70 -13.45
CA ASP A 269 -18.62 6.66 -14.30
C ASP A 269 -18.26 8.12 -13.94
N GLY A 270 -18.12 8.40 -12.64
CA GLY A 270 -17.64 9.69 -12.13
C GLY A 270 -16.21 10.00 -12.57
N CYS A 271 -15.31 9.03 -12.49
CA CYS A 271 -13.95 9.15 -12.99
C CYS A 271 -13.91 9.47 -14.49
N HIS A 272 -14.70 8.74 -15.29
CA HIS A 272 -14.79 8.98 -16.73
C HIS A 272 -15.32 10.40 -17.03
N ARG A 273 -16.36 10.86 -16.31
CA ARG A 273 -16.89 12.22 -16.49
C ARG A 273 -15.87 13.30 -16.13
N ALA A 274 -15.14 13.12 -15.03
CA ALA A 274 -14.14 14.09 -14.54
C ALA A 274 -12.97 14.28 -15.50
N LEU A 275 -12.63 13.27 -16.30
CA LEU A 275 -11.55 13.35 -17.27
C LEU A 275 -11.87 14.26 -18.45
N ARG A 276 -10.89 14.99 -18.93
CA ARG A 276 -10.90 15.65 -20.24
C ARG A 276 -10.83 14.62 -21.37
N PRO A 277 -11.28 14.94 -22.59
CA PRO A 277 -11.02 14.06 -23.74
C PRO A 277 -9.53 13.76 -23.89
N GLY A 278 -9.19 12.45 -24.00
CA GLY A 278 -7.83 11.97 -24.01
C GLY A 278 -7.08 12.03 -22.67
N GLY A 279 -7.79 12.29 -21.56
CA GLY A 279 -7.28 12.15 -20.21
C GLY A 279 -7.13 10.70 -19.79
N TRP A 280 -6.29 10.43 -18.80
CA TRP A 280 -5.95 9.09 -18.32
C TRP A 280 -6.67 8.73 -17.03
N LEU A 281 -7.15 7.51 -16.92
CA LEU A 281 -7.45 6.85 -15.63
C LEU A 281 -6.31 5.91 -15.30
N LEU A 282 -5.70 6.10 -14.13
CA LEU A 282 -4.68 5.22 -13.56
C LEU A 282 -5.21 4.62 -12.25
N ILE A 283 -5.26 3.30 -12.19
CA ILE A 283 -5.63 2.55 -10.97
C ILE A 283 -4.44 1.67 -10.59
N VAL A 284 -4.01 1.76 -9.35
CA VAL A 284 -3.08 0.83 -8.73
C VAL A 284 -3.82 0.16 -7.59
N ASP A 285 -4.06 -1.14 -7.71
CA ASP A 285 -4.92 -1.88 -6.79
C ASP A 285 -4.63 -3.38 -6.88
N GLU A 286 -5.22 -4.20 -6.03
CA GLU A 286 -5.16 -5.64 -6.17
C GLU A 286 -6.15 -6.17 -7.20
N THR A 287 -5.86 -7.38 -7.67
CA THR A 287 -6.79 -8.16 -8.49
C THR A 287 -7.00 -9.52 -7.85
N TYR A 288 -8.26 -9.87 -7.54
CA TYR A 288 -8.58 -11.17 -6.97
C TYR A 288 -8.52 -12.27 -8.04
N PRO A 289 -8.17 -13.53 -7.68
CA PRO A 289 -8.21 -14.63 -8.64
C PRO A 289 -9.64 -14.90 -9.09
N GLY A 290 -9.85 -15.05 -10.39
CA GLY A 290 -11.17 -15.40 -10.97
C GLY A 290 -11.59 -16.85 -10.69
N LYS A 291 -10.63 -17.69 -10.28
CA LYS A 291 -10.86 -19.12 -9.96
C LYS A 291 -10.04 -19.53 -8.75
N LEU A 292 -10.63 -20.36 -7.87
CA LEU A 292 -9.95 -20.88 -6.69
C LEU A 292 -8.59 -21.55 -7.00
N SER A 293 -8.48 -22.22 -8.16
CA SER A 293 -7.21 -22.85 -8.59
C SER A 293 -6.06 -21.87 -8.83
N GLU A 294 -6.37 -20.59 -8.99
CA GLU A 294 -5.37 -19.52 -9.21
C GLU A 294 -4.84 -18.93 -7.91
N SER A 295 -5.55 -19.08 -6.79
CA SER A 295 -5.20 -18.46 -5.49
C SER A 295 -3.84 -18.87 -4.93
N ARG A 296 -3.19 -19.89 -5.49
CA ARG A 296 -1.83 -20.32 -5.10
C ARG A 296 -0.74 -19.83 -6.03
N ARG A 297 -1.08 -19.07 -7.07
CA ARG A 297 -0.08 -18.45 -7.94
C ARG A 297 0.56 -17.26 -7.24
N PRO A 298 1.85 -16.99 -7.45
CA PRO A 298 2.58 -15.91 -6.77
C PRO A 298 1.87 -14.56 -6.85
N GLU A 299 1.35 -14.19 -8.00
CA GLU A 299 0.67 -12.92 -8.26
C GLU A 299 -0.64 -12.70 -7.48
N PHE A 300 -1.24 -13.77 -6.95
CA PHE A 300 -2.47 -13.72 -6.17
C PHE A 300 -2.27 -13.94 -4.67
N LEU A 301 -1.07 -14.28 -4.23
CA LEU A 301 -0.83 -14.54 -2.80
C LEU A 301 -1.10 -13.31 -1.95
N PHE A 302 -0.65 -12.15 -2.38
CA PHE A 302 -0.90 -10.90 -1.67
C PHE A 302 -2.38 -10.49 -1.74
N PRO A 303 -3.03 -10.38 -2.91
CA PRO A 303 -4.46 -10.04 -3.00
C PRO A 303 -5.39 -10.95 -2.19
N VAL A 304 -5.09 -12.25 -2.13
CA VAL A 304 -5.89 -13.20 -1.32
C VAL A 304 -5.73 -12.94 0.18
N GLN A 305 -4.54 -12.55 0.63
CA GLN A 305 -4.28 -12.18 2.02
C GLN A 305 -4.96 -10.88 2.38
N THR A 306 -4.85 -9.84 1.53
CA THR A 306 -5.58 -8.57 1.70
C THR A 306 -7.08 -8.81 1.80
N GLY A 307 -7.66 -9.61 0.91
CA GLY A 307 -9.10 -9.94 0.97
C GLY A 307 -9.52 -10.65 2.26
N PHE A 308 -8.64 -11.42 2.89
CA PHE A 308 -8.90 -12.01 4.20
C PHE A 308 -8.73 -11.00 5.35
N GLU A 309 -7.74 -10.14 5.27
CA GLU A 309 -7.46 -9.11 6.28
C GLU A 309 -8.58 -8.06 6.32
N GLU A 310 -9.04 -7.61 5.15
CA GLU A 310 -9.98 -6.51 5.00
C GLU A 310 -11.46 -6.92 4.89
N MET A 311 -11.77 -8.23 4.88
CA MET A 311 -13.16 -8.67 4.79
C MET A 311 -14.05 -8.12 5.92
N THR A 312 -13.46 -7.86 7.08
CA THR A 312 -14.16 -7.25 8.22
C THR A 312 -14.37 -5.75 8.08
N TRP A 313 -13.70 -5.09 7.14
CA TRP A 313 -13.98 -3.70 6.75
C TRP A 313 -15.16 -3.62 5.76
N GLY A 314 -15.56 -4.76 5.20
CA GLY A 314 -16.59 -4.85 4.17
C GLY A 314 -16.02 -4.74 2.75
N ASN A 315 -14.71 -4.75 2.61
CA ASN A 315 -14.02 -4.66 1.33
C ASN A 315 -14.11 -5.99 0.56
N VAL A 316 -14.20 -5.88 -0.76
CA VAL A 316 -14.22 -7.03 -1.68
C VAL A 316 -13.32 -6.69 -2.86
N ILE A 317 -12.20 -7.38 -2.98
CA ILE A 317 -11.26 -7.15 -4.08
C ILE A 317 -11.89 -7.64 -5.40
N PRO A 318 -11.98 -6.78 -6.43
CA PRO A 318 -12.54 -7.16 -7.72
C PRO A 318 -11.59 -8.10 -8.48
N ASP A 319 -12.16 -9.06 -9.20
CA ASP A 319 -11.39 -9.83 -10.16
C ASP A 319 -11.17 -9.06 -11.47
N ARG A 320 -10.35 -9.63 -12.34
CA ARG A 320 -10.04 -9.01 -13.64
C ARG A 320 -11.30 -8.75 -14.50
N ALA A 321 -12.24 -9.68 -14.50
CA ALA A 321 -13.45 -9.55 -15.33
C ALA A 321 -14.35 -8.41 -14.83
N GLU A 322 -14.49 -8.27 -13.51
CA GLU A 322 -15.20 -7.15 -12.89
C GLU A 322 -14.50 -5.82 -13.22
N GLN A 323 -13.18 -5.72 -13.02
CA GLN A 323 -12.42 -4.50 -13.34
C GLN A 323 -12.60 -4.06 -14.79
N GLU A 324 -12.46 -4.99 -15.75
CA GLU A 324 -12.63 -4.69 -17.17
C GLU A 324 -14.06 -4.30 -17.51
N THR A 325 -15.05 -4.96 -16.90
CA THR A 325 -16.47 -4.66 -17.09
C THR A 325 -16.81 -3.25 -16.62
N LEU A 326 -16.37 -2.86 -15.42
CA LEU A 326 -16.57 -1.51 -14.87
C LEU A 326 -16.04 -0.43 -15.81
N LEU A 327 -14.81 -0.61 -16.29
CA LEU A 327 -14.18 0.36 -17.21
C LEU A 327 -14.93 0.46 -18.53
N ARG A 328 -15.31 -0.67 -19.12
CA ARG A 328 -16.07 -0.69 -20.41
C ARG A 328 -17.45 -0.05 -20.28
N GLN A 329 -18.17 -0.34 -19.21
CA GLN A 329 -19.49 0.23 -18.95
C GLN A 329 -19.45 1.74 -18.73
N ALA A 330 -18.37 2.25 -18.09
CA ALA A 330 -18.17 3.67 -17.92
C ALA A 330 -17.80 4.44 -19.21
N GLY A 331 -17.51 3.73 -20.31
CA GLY A 331 -17.22 4.35 -21.60
C GLY A 331 -15.73 4.40 -21.98
N PHE A 332 -14.84 3.76 -21.23
CA PHE A 332 -13.43 3.60 -21.63
C PHE A 332 -13.32 2.59 -22.79
N ALA A 333 -13.37 3.11 -24.02
CA ALA A 333 -13.39 2.28 -25.24
C ALA A 333 -11.99 1.82 -25.71
N GLY A 334 -10.94 2.54 -25.29
CA GLY A 334 -9.55 2.29 -25.68
C GLY A 334 -8.94 1.02 -25.07
N ALA A 335 -7.66 0.80 -25.29
CA ALA A 335 -6.92 -0.26 -24.63
C ALA A 335 -6.93 -0.07 -23.10
N ILE A 336 -6.98 -1.19 -22.37
CA ILE A 336 -6.73 -1.22 -20.92
C ILE A 336 -5.35 -1.83 -20.77
N ASP A 337 -4.37 -0.98 -20.53
CA ASP A 337 -3.01 -1.43 -20.24
C ASP A 337 -2.99 -2.01 -18.84
N ARG A 338 -2.42 -3.20 -18.70
CA ARG A 338 -2.34 -3.94 -17.44
C ARG A 338 -0.93 -4.42 -17.20
N SER A 339 -0.38 -4.12 -16.03
CA SER A 339 0.90 -4.64 -15.56
C SER A 339 0.85 -4.97 -14.09
N LEU A 340 1.85 -5.72 -13.60
CA LEU A 340 2.02 -6.05 -12.20
C LEU A 340 3.24 -5.33 -11.65
N ILE A 341 3.12 -4.84 -10.42
CA ILE A 341 4.22 -4.24 -9.67
C ILE A 341 4.27 -4.80 -8.24
N GLY A 342 5.46 -4.81 -7.64
CA GLY A 342 5.66 -5.31 -6.28
C GLY A 342 5.19 -6.76 -6.10
N GLU A 343 4.52 -7.02 -5.00
CA GLU A 343 4.12 -8.36 -4.56
C GLU A 343 2.73 -8.80 -5.07
N GLY A 344 2.12 -8.08 -6.00
CA GLY A 344 0.81 -8.46 -6.56
C GLY A 344 -0.11 -7.28 -6.88
N PHE A 345 0.39 -6.05 -6.81
CA PHE A 345 -0.41 -4.89 -7.22
C PHE A 345 -0.57 -4.83 -8.73
N THR A 346 -1.78 -4.64 -9.16
CA THR A 346 -2.15 -4.44 -10.57
C THR A 346 -2.17 -2.95 -10.89
N VAL A 347 -1.48 -2.56 -11.95
CA VAL A 347 -1.59 -1.23 -12.55
C VAL A 347 -2.52 -1.33 -13.74
N LEU A 348 -3.59 -0.56 -13.75
CA LEU A 348 -4.50 -0.40 -14.89
C LEU A 348 -4.39 1.04 -15.39
N ALA A 349 -4.19 1.20 -16.69
CA ALA A 349 -4.23 2.51 -17.34
C ALA A 349 -5.11 2.47 -18.58
N THR A 350 -5.98 3.46 -18.73
CA THR A 350 -6.84 3.61 -19.92
C THR A 350 -7.16 5.07 -20.18
N GLN A 351 -7.46 5.42 -21.43
CA GLN A 351 -7.82 6.79 -21.83
C GLN A 351 -9.32 6.94 -22.03
N ARG A 352 -9.82 8.15 -21.71
CA ARG A 352 -11.14 8.61 -22.09
C ARG A 352 -11.24 8.90 -23.58
#